data_62d41618bda6d05f27b4adf1efd1d04f
#
_entry.id   62d41618bda6d05f27b4adf1efd1d04f
#
_cell.length_a   1.000
_cell.length_b   1.000
_cell.length_c   1.000
_cell.angle_alpha   90.00
_cell.angle_beta   90.00
_cell.angle_gamma   90.00
#
_symmetry.space_group_name_H-M   'P 1'
#
loop_
_entity.id
_entity.type
_entity.pdbx_description
1 polymer ?
#
loop_
_entity_poly.entity_id
_entity_poly.type
_entity_poly.pdbx_seq_one_letter_code
_entity_poly.pdbx_strand_id
1 'polypeptide(L)'
;PAFIMVMPEKRYHKNMKEEYYFKDGASMLAWIDKLPKSYRHVFYAHNGNKFDIYALFDTQALVDMPKLANPSTVFQFRYGENVFFKDSLQLLSAPLASYGAKGITPKKFIDPNDPDYGNKDSITEQDIEYCRQDVVILRDAITTLRSLYQEWVGMENAGLPLTCASMAYRVWCSRYWPSEWSFETKNGKIKHLVAFKEEAANCAKDAFFGGRVMVFPNLAGVEVNNAMSYDRNSMYPAEMLKTYPNPNKVFKADASIGRVHRLKKQGVPYWGRFVLKWKEEGELFLPAIVDKKAFYLGKAFDGALMYPELNYALNHGWELVEVKELWRSEGIELFKEYVEYFYDLRLEMKKNGDQREKFVKILLNSLFGKFGSKDRHERIEDKETMKKIMQKDNWRQEYELKAWSNDHENGFYLVSKEATIKPRCQFFPIAAAITSNARVELQSNIARCQAEGFNVVYCDTDSVHLYDLGNKKPPFKIGSALGQWDLERPKGSTADVVPSAIYYERKAYTWKDRNGRRIKIKHKGVSKSDGDLTKAQTNISVRKYKTAKRRGLEAGVEVHTVKKSKKWFNENEVSKKKS
;
A
#
# COMPACT_ATOMS: atom_id res chain seq x y z
N PRO A 1 -10.28 33.65 -1.12
CA PRO A 1 -8.99 34.11 -0.62
C PRO A 1 -8.15 32.92 -0.18
N ALA A 2 -6.88 32.87 -0.59
CA ALA A 2 -5.96 31.86 -0.12
C ALA A 2 -5.25 32.39 1.14
N PHE A 3 -5.17 31.58 2.16
CA PHE A 3 -4.41 31.84 3.37
C PHE A 3 -3.43 30.70 3.59
N ILE A 4 -2.16 31.00 3.72
CA ILE A 4 -1.12 29.99 3.90
C ILE A 4 -0.35 30.28 5.18
N MET A 5 -0.20 29.26 6.01
CA MET A 5 0.57 29.33 7.24
C MET A 5 1.77 28.41 7.18
N VAL A 6 2.90 28.88 7.64
CA VAL A 6 4.15 28.13 7.76
C VAL A 6 4.71 28.26 9.17
N MET A 7 5.01 27.13 9.80
CA MET A 7 5.72 27.08 11.09
C MET A 7 7.04 26.34 10.91
N PRO A 8 8.20 26.99 11.22
CA PRO A 8 9.48 26.31 11.22
C PRO A 8 9.56 25.23 12.30
N GLU A 9 10.16 24.10 11.97
CA GLU A 9 10.48 23.07 12.97
C GLU A 9 11.66 23.49 13.87
N LYS A 10 12.69 24.07 13.25
CA LYS A 10 13.86 24.64 13.93
C LYS A 10 14.13 26.05 13.42
N ARG A 11 14.49 26.95 14.30
CA ARG A 11 14.95 28.28 13.93
C ARG A 11 16.46 28.21 13.70
N TYR A 12 16.90 28.50 12.49
CA TYR A 12 18.36 28.59 12.20
C TYR A 12 18.92 29.96 12.47
N HIS A 13 18.07 30.97 12.68
CA HIS A 13 18.47 32.36 12.85
C HIS A 13 17.63 33.03 13.94
N LYS A 14 18.24 33.92 14.74
CA LYS A 14 17.58 34.64 15.85
C LYS A 14 16.33 35.43 15.41
N ASN A 15 16.29 35.85 14.14
CA ASN A 15 15.21 36.68 13.58
C ASN A 15 14.10 35.85 12.91
N MET A 16 14.16 34.53 12.93
CA MET A 16 13.05 33.72 12.41
C MET A 16 11.85 33.77 13.36
N LYS A 17 10.68 34.07 12.81
CA LYS A 17 9.40 34.03 13.53
C LYS A 17 9.01 32.60 13.86
N GLU A 18 8.14 32.42 14.84
CA GLU A 18 7.53 31.12 15.18
C GLU A 18 6.55 30.66 14.12
N GLU A 19 5.91 31.62 13.46
CA GLU A 19 4.92 31.39 12.42
C GLU A 19 4.95 32.51 11.38
N TYR A 20 4.61 32.16 10.15
CA TYR A 20 4.50 33.06 9.00
C TYR A 20 3.14 32.91 8.36
N TYR A 21 2.55 34.04 7.97
CA TYR A 21 1.26 34.11 7.31
C TYR A 21 1.39 34.76 5.95
N PHE A 22 0.78 34.18 4.94
CA PHE A 22 0.80 34.69 3.56
C PHE A 22 -0.65 34.76 3.04
N LYS A 23 -0.97 35.87 2.41
CA LYS A 23 -2.29 36.10 1.80
C LYS A 23 -2.51 35.31 0.51
N ASP A 24 -1.43 34.87 -0.14
CA ASP A 24 -1.43 34.13 -1.40
C ASP A 24 -0.12 33.36 -1.62
N GLY A 25 -0.11 32.51 -2.64
CA GLY A 25 1.05 31.72 -3.01
C GLY A 25 2.24 32.57 -3.47
N ALA A 26 2.00 33.67 -4.19
CA ALA A 26 3.05 34.55 -4.71
C ALA A 26 3.83 35.20 -3.57
N SER A 27 3.16 35.68 -2.51
CA SER A 27 3.81 36.25 -1.33
C SER A 27 4.62 35.22 -0.54
N MET A 28 4.18 33.96 -0.47
CA MET A 28 4.95 32.87 0.13
C MET A 28 6.19 32.54 -0.73
N LEU A 29 6.07 32.45 -2.05
CA LEU A 29 7.20 32.19 -2.94
C LEU A 29 8.24 33.30 -2.87
N ALA A 30 7.81 34.56 -2.86
CA ALA A 30 8.71 35.71 -2.69
C ALA A 30 9.47 35.69 -1.35
N TRP A 31 8.87 35.11 -0.30
CA TRP A 31 9.56 34.88 0.97
C TRP A 31 10.53 33.69 0.86
N ILE A 32 10.14 32.60 0.23
CA ILE A 32 10.99 31.43 0.00
C ILE A 32 12.25 31.79 -0.79
N ASP A 33 12.14 32.64 -1.81
CA ASP A 33 13.27 33.09 -2.63
C ASP A 33 14.33 33.86 -1.85
N LYS A 34 13.95 34.42 -0.69
CA LYS A 34 14.85 35.10 0.25
C LYS A 34 15.50 34.18 1.28
N LEU A 35 15.11 32.89 1.33
CA LEU A 35 15.72 31.95 2.24
C LEU A 35 17.20 31.68 1.89
N PRO A 36 18.09 31.45 2.89
CA PRO A 36 19.51 31.22 2.66
C PRO A 36 19.73 29.99 1.74
N LYS A 37 20.43 30.23 0.63
CA LYS A 37 20.69 29.15 -0.37
C LYS A 37 21.67 28.09 0.13
N SER A 38 22.42 28.35 1.18
CA SER A 38 23.35 27.42 1.83
C SER A 38 22.63 26.26 2.56
N TYR A 39 21.33 26.37 2.83
CA TYR A 39 20.56 25.36 3.51
C TYR A 39 19.59 24.69 2.55
N ARG A 40 19.31 23.43 2.82
CA ARG A 40 18.22 22.70 2.18
C ARG A 40 16.93 22.93 2.96
N HIS A 41 15.95 23.57 2.33
CA HIS A 41 14.64 23.85 2.91
C HIS A 41 13.64 22.76 2.52
N VAL A 42 12.95 22.18 3.49
CA VAL A 42 11.96 21.13 3.26
C VAL A 42 10.63 21.53 3.87
N PHE A 43 9.65 21.75 3.02
CA PHE A 43 8.28 22.07 3.40
C PHE A 43 7.42 20.80 3.38
N TYR A 44 6.69 20.55 4.45
CA TYR A 44 5.72 19.47 4.56
C TYR A 44 4.31 20.03 4.56
N ALA A 45 3.43 19.42 3.75
CA ALA A 45 1.99 19.60 3.83
C ALA A 45 1.33 18.23 3.92
N HIS A 46 0.23 18.10 4.68
CA HIS A 46 -0.46 16.84 4.84
C HIS A 46 -1.52 16.65 3.76
N ASN A 47 -1.34 15.66 2.88
CA ASN A 47 -2.12 15.50 1.65
C ASN A 47 -1.97 16.70 0.68
N GLY A 48 -0.86 17.43 0.83
CA GLY A 48 -0.62 18.70 0.15
C GLY A 48 -0.55 18.60 -1.37
N ASN A 49 -0.18 17.44 -1.90
CA ASN A 49 -0.18 17.18 -3.34
C ASN A 49 -1.57 17.18 -3.98
N LYS A 50 -2.63 17.21 -3.17
CA LYS A 50 -4.00 17.28 -3.65
C LYS A 50 -4.58 18.68 -3.57
N PHE A 51 -4.05 19.53 -2.68
CA PHE A 51 -4.62 20.82 -2.35
C PHE A 51 -3.56 21.92 -2.30
N ASP A 52 -2.65 21.87 -1.33
CA ASP A 52 -1.78 22.98 -0.95
C ASP A 52 -0.81 23.40 -2.06
N ILE A 53 -0.28 22.45 -2.84
CA ILE A 53 0.68 22.75 -3.89
C ILE A 53 0.07 23.63 -5.00
N TYR A 54 -1.24 23.52 -5.24
CA TYR A 54 -1.95 24.32 -6.24
C TYR A 54 -2.26 25.76 -5.76
N ALA A 55 -2.13 26.01 -4.47
CA ALA A 55 -2.17 27.38 -3.94
C ALA A 55 -0.85 28.13 -4.18
N LEU A 56 0.25 27.39 -4.40
CA LEU A 56 1.59 27.97 -4.59
C LEU A 56 1.96 28.11 -6.06
N PHE A 57 1.59 27.15 -6.88
CA PHE A 57 2.05 27.05 -8.27
C PHE A 57 0.87 26.85 -9.21
N ASP A 58 0.94 27.51 -10.35
CA ASP A 58 0.03 27.21 -11.45
C ASP A 58 0.32 25.82 -12.04
N THR A 59 -0.58 25.41 -12.89
CA THR A 59 -0.57 24.10 -13.53
C THR A 59 0.69 23.86 -14.36
N GLN A 60 1.11 24.86 -15.14
CA GLN A 60 2.28 24.73 -16.02
C GLN A 60 3.59 24.65 -15.22
N ALA A 61 3.75 25.47 -14.20
CA ALA A 61 4.89 25.41 -13.30
C ALA A 61 5.03 24.03 -12.63
N LEU A 62 3.91 23.40 -12.24
CA LEU A 62 3.92 22.05 -11.67
C LEU A 62 4.26 20.95 -12.69
N VAL A 63 3.94 21.14 -13.97
CA VAL A 63 4.37 20.24 -15.04
C VAL A 63 5.88 20.29 -15.22
N ASP A 64 6.45 21.49 -15.28
CA ASP A 64 7.86 21.72 -15.59
C ASP A 64 8.78 21.45 -14.39
N MET A 65 8.24 21.54 -13.18
CA MET A 65 9.01 21.38 -11.94
C MET A 65 9.54 19.94 -11.77
N PRO A 66 10.84 19.78 -11.43
CA PRO A 66 11.40 18.47 -11.08
C PRO A 66 10.64 17.82 -9.94
N LYS A 67 10.18 16.57 -10.13
CA LYS A 67 9.34 15.86 -9.16
C LYS A 67 9.66 14.38 -9.08
N LEU A 68 9.41 13.81 -7.90
CA LEU A 68 9.38 12.37 -7.67
C LEU A 68 7.92 11.95 -7.50
N ALA A 69 7.44 11.10 -8.38
CA ALA A 69 6.04 10.71 -8.43
C ALA A 69 5.86 9.23 -8.78
N ASN A 70 4.70 8.70 -8.40
CA ASN A 70 4.14 7.48 -8.98
C ASN A 70 2.81 7.83 -9.67
N PRO A 71 2.11 6.86 -10.33
CA PRO A 71 0.86 7.13 -11.05
C PRO A 71 -0.23 7.83 -10.27
N SER A 72 -0.25 7.64 -8.96
CA SER A 72 -1.33 8.11 -8.10
C SER A 72 -0.92 9.28 -7.20
N THR A 73 0.39 9.52 -7.03
CA THR A 73 0.88 10.44 -6.00
C THR A 73 2.20 11.05 -6.39
N VAL A 74 2.32 12.35 -6.23
CA VAL A 74 3.62 13.04 -6.23
C VAL A 74 4.15 13.02 -4.81
N PHE A 75 5.36 12.52 -4.60
CA PHE A 75 5.99 12.45 -3.28
C PHE A 75 6.70 13.75 -2.93
N GLN A 76 7.31 14.39 -3.93
CA GLN A 76 8.15 15.56 -3.75
C GLN A 76 8.18 16.40 -5.02
N PHE A 77 8.07 17.72 -4.86
CA PHE A 77 8.47 18.72 -5.86
C PHE A 77 9.77 19.40 -5.42
N ARG A 78 10.57 19.84 -6.37
CA ARG A 78 11.75 20.67 -6.14
C ARG A 78 11.58 22.03 -6.79
N TYR A 79 11.63 23.08 -6.01
CA TYR A 79 11.61 24.47 -6.45
C TYR A 79 13.03 25.07 -6.31
N GLY A 80 13.59 25.55 -7.42
CA GLY A 80 14.99 25.95 -7.45
C GLY A 80 15.94 24.79 -7.12
N GLU A 81 17.06 25.09 -6.49
CA GLU A 81 18.10 24.10 -6.18
C GLU A 81 17.96 23.44 -4.82
N ASN A 82 17.48 24.17 -3.82
CA ASN A 82 17.54 23.78 -2.41
C ASN A 82 16.20 23.72 -1.68
N VAL A 83 15.08 23.99 -2.34
CA VAL A 83 13.73 23.96 -1.76
C VAL A 83 12.95 22.74 -2.22
N PHE A 84 12.35 22.02 -1.28
CA PHE A 84 11.63 20.77 -1.52
C PHE A 84 10.27 20.81 -0.83
N PHE A 85 9.20 20.57 -1.57
CA PHE A 85 7.85 20.37 -1.05
C PHE A 85 7.54 18.88 -1.00
N LYS A 86 7.16 18.37 0.17
CA LYS A 86 6.89 16.95 0.41
C LYS A 86 5.49 16.74 0.98
N ASP A 87 4.86 15.66 0.55
CA ASP A 87 3.58 15.23 1.14
C ASP A 87 3.83 14.32 2.35
N SER A 88 3.45 14.80 3.52
CA SER A 88 3.60 14.06 4.77
C SER A 88 2.68 12.85 4.88
N LEU A 89 1.58 12.76 4.09
CA LEU A 89 0.68 11.60 4.07
C LEU A 89 1.40 10.29 3.72
N GLN A 90 2.55 10.38 3.05
CA GLN A 90 3.39 9.21 2.74
C GLN A 90 4.17 8.68 3.96
N LEU A 91 4.30 9.49 5.00
CA LEU A 91 4.91 9.15 6.28
C LEU A 91 3.87 9.02 7.39
N LEU A 92 2.87 9.90 7.38
CA LEU A 92 1.75 9.97 8.30
C LEU A 92 0.49 9.44 7.58
N SER A 93 0.33 8.13 7.49
CA SER A 93 -0.69 7.49 6.63
C SER A 93 -2.14 7.56 7.14
N ALA A 94 -2.39 8.29 8.22
CA ALA A 94 -3.71 8.50 8.82
C ALA A 94 -4.13 9.98 8.72
N PRO A 95 -5.41 10.32 8.92
CA PRO A 95 -5.86 11.71 8.99
C PRO A 95 -5.09 12.51 10.03
N LEU A 96 -4.74 13.76 9.73
CA LEU A 96 -3.88 14.60 10.57
C LEU A 96 -4.40 14.71 12.02
N ALA A 97 -5.70 14.89 12.19
CA ALA A 97 -6.34 14.93 13.51
C ALA A 97 -6.05 13.71 14.40
N SER A 98 -5.69 12.56 13.82
CA SER A 98 -5.35 11.36 14.59
C SER A 98 -3.98 11.41 15.26
N TYR A 99 -3.14 12.38 14.88
CA TYR A 99 -1.83 12.63 15.45
C TYR A 99 -1.85 13.75 16.51
N GLY A 100 -2.96 14.47 16.64
CA GLY A 100 -3.14 15.50 17.66
C GLY A 100 -3.09 14.95 19.08
N ALA A 101 -2.47 15.67 20.00
CA ALA A 101 -2.51 15.35 21.42
C ALA A 101 -3.95 15.43 21.95
N LYS A 102 -4.26 14.74 23.07
CA LYS A 102 -5.53 14.91 23.79
C LYS A 102 -5.74 16.40 24.11
N GLY A 103 -6.79 17.00 23.59
CA GLY A 103 -7.11 18.42 23.74
C GLY A 103 -6.80 19.30 22.52
N ILE A 104 -5.98 18.86 21.59
CA ILE A 104 -5.76 19.52 20.29
C ILE A 104 -6.52 18.71 19.22
N THR A 105 -7.82 18.61 19.37
CA THR A 105 -8.66 18.12 18.27
C THR A 105 -9.07 19.35 17.47
N PRO A 106 -8.74 19.46 16.15
CA PRO A 106 -9.25 20.54 15.33
C PRO A 106 -10.76 20.55 15.45
N LYS A 107 -11.32 21.60 16.03
CA LYS A 107 -12.76 21.81 15.95
C LYS A 107 -13.06 22.00 14.48
N LYS A 108 -14.01 21.26 13.94
CA LYS A 108 -14.46 21.46 12.56
C LYS A 108 -15.25 22.79 12.51
N PHE A 109 -14.55 23.89 12.36
CA PHE A 109 -15.15 25.19 12.12
C PHE A 109 -15.61 25.32 10.66
N ILE A 110 -15.08 24.45 9.77
CA ILE A 110 -15.36 24.45 8.35
C ILE A 110 -15.79 23.03 7.97
N ASP A 111 -16.99 22.88 7.44
CA ASP A 111 -17.42 21.63 6.82
C ASP A 111 -16.93 21.62 5.35
N PRO A 112 -16.06 20.69 4.95
CA PRO A 112 -15.61 20.58 3.56
C PRO A 112 -16.74 20.24 2.57
N ASN A 113 -17.92 19.84 3.07
CA ASN A 113 -19.11 19.56 2.26
C ASN A 113 -20.10 20.74 2.25
N ASP A 114 -19.79 21.81 2.95
CA ASP A 114 -20.58 23.04 2.89
C ASP A 114 -20.51 23.60 1.46
N PRO A 115 -21.64 23.84 0.79
CA PRO A 115 -21.67 24.43 -0.57
C PRO A 115 -20.91 25.76 -0.67
N ASP A 116 -20.87 26.53 0.43
CA ASP A 116 -20.19 27.82 0.50
C ASP A 116 -18.70 27.67 0.89
N TYR A 117 -18.21 26.45 1.10
CA TYR A 117 -16.80 26.22 1.38
C TYR A 117 -15.90 26.65 0.20
N GLY A 118 -15.10 27.67 0.45
CA GLY A 118 -14.24 28.28 -0.58
C GLY A 118 -14.82 29.53 -1.26
N ASN A 119 -16.07 29.86 -1.03
CA ASN A 119 -16.73 31.07 -1.57
C ASN A 119 -16.82 32.20 -0.53
N LYS A 120 -16.12 32.10 0.58
CA LYS A 120 -16.10 33.16 1.61
C LYS A 120 -15.36 34.40 1.11
N ASP A 121 -15.97 35.55 1.26
CA ASP A 121 -15.39 36.85 0.91
C ASP A 121 -14.26 37.28 1.85
N SER A 122 -14.22 36.72 3.07
CA SER A 122 -13.22 37.05 4.08
C SER A 122 -12.80 35.83 4.90
N ILE A 123 -11.55 35.83 5.36
CA ILE A 123 -10.98 34.86 6.30
C ILE A 123 -11.27 35.35 7.71
N THR A 124 -11.87 34.49 8.54
CA THR A 124 -12.20 34.79 9.94
C THR A 124 -11.05 34.34 10.87
N GLU A 125 -11.06 34.85 12.11
CA GLU A 125 -10.12 34.38 13.15
C GLU A 125 -10.27 32.89 13.44
N GLN A 126 -11.47 32.34 13.31
CA GLN A 126 -11.72 30.89 13.44
C GLN A 126 -11.04 30.08 12.35
N ASP A 127 -11.03 30.57 11.11
CA ASP A 127 -10.33 29.93 9.98
C ASP A 127 -8.81 29.94 10.21
N ILE A 128 -8.27 31.04 10.75
CA ILE A 128 -6.85 31.18 11.10
C ILE A 128 -6.49 30.20 12.21
N GLU A 129 -7.27 30.11 13.27
CA GLU A 129 -7.01 29.21 14.39
C GLU A 129 -7.13 27.73 13.98
N TYR A 130 -8.10 27.39 13.12
CA TYR A 130 -8.20 26.05 12.55
C TYR A 130 -6.94 25.67 11.76
N CYS A 131 -6.48 26.57 10.88
CA CYS A 131 -5.26 26.36 10.11
C CYS A 131 -4.03 26.25 11.04
N ARG A 132 -3.95 27.08 12.08
CA ARG A 132 -2.87 27.04 13.09
C ARG A 132 -2.82 25.67 13.77
N GLN A 133 -3.95 25.13 14.21
CA GLN A 133 -4.02 23.82 14.86
C GLN A 133 -3.52 22.70 13.93
N ASP A 134 -3.93 22.70 12.66
CA ASP A 134 -3.48 21.72 11.69
C ASP A 134 -1.95 21.78 11.46
N VAL A 135 -1.40 23.00 11.35
CA VAL A 135 0.05 23.19 11.16
C VAL A 135 0.85 22.78 12.40
N VAL A 136 0.36 23.09 13.61
CA VAL A 136 0.96 22.65 14.88
C VAL A 136 1.00 21.12 14.96
N ILE A 137 -0.14 20.45 14.71
CA ILE A 137 -0.22 18.99 14.72
C ILE A 137 0.74 18.39 13.72
N LEU A 138 0.81 18.95 12.51
CA LEU A 138 1.72 18.46 11.47
C LEU A 138 3.19 18.62 11.87
N ARG A 139 3.57 19.81 12.37
CA ARG A 139 4.93 20.10 12.85
C ARG A 139 5.34 19.11 13.94
N ASP A 140 4.51 18.96 14.95
CA ASP A 140 4.80 18.12 16.11
C ASP A 140 4.86 16.63 15.73
N ALA A 141 3.98 16.17 14.83
CA ALA A 141 4.01 14.79 14.31
C ALA A 141 5.29 14.52 13.49
N ILE A 142 5.70 15.45 12.62
CA ILE A 142 6.94 15.30 11.82
C ILE A 142 8.18 15.37 12.70
N THR A 143 8.20 16.27 13.69
CA THR A 143 9.31 16.39 14.64
C THR A 143 9.47 15.13 15.47
N THR A 144 8.37 14.64 16.03
CA THR A 144 8.36 13.38 16.80
C THR A 144 8.81 12.19 15.96
N LEU A 145 8.25 12.06 14.73
CA LEU A 145 8.65 10.98 13.83
C LEU A 145 10.13 11.05 13.46
N ARG A 146 10.67 12.25 13.26
CA ARG A 146 12.10 12.46 12.95
C ARG A 146 12.97 12.03 14.13
N SER A 147 12.66 12.45 15.35
CA SER A 147 13.40 12.06 16.54
C SER A 147 13.41 10.55 16.73
N LEU A 148 12.27 9.89 16.62
CA LEU A 148 12.19 8.43 16.67
C LEU A 148 13.00 7.77 15.54
N TYR A 149 12.90 8.29 14.32
CA TYR A 149 13.66 7.74 13.20
C TYR A 149 15.18 7.87 13.41
N GLN A 150 15.65 9.00 13.91
CA GLN A 150 17.07 9.24 14.22
C GLN A 150 17.56 8.28 15.31
N GLU A 151 16.76 8.08 16.34
CA GLU A 151 17.02 7.09 17.39
C GLU A 151 17.10 5.68 16.81
N TRP A 152 16.11 5.28 16.00
CA TRP A 152 16.04 3.93 15.43
C TRP A 152 17.15 3.62 14.43
N VAL A 153 17.64 4.59 13.68
CA VAL A 153 18.80 4.41 12.78
C VAL A 153 20.14 4.64 13.43
N GLY A 154 20.17 5.21 14.66
CA GLY A 154 21.40 5.56 15.36
C GLY A 154 22.17 6.73 14.73
N MET A 155 21.48 7.67 14.11
CA MET A 155 22.09 8.80 13.38
C MET A 155 21.35 10.12 13.67
N GLU A 156 21.91 10.99 14.49
CA GLU A 156 21.29 12.24 14.97
C GLU A 156 20.83 13.20 13.85
N ASN A 157 21.53 13.20 12.72
CA ASN A 157 21.23 14.11 11.61
C ASN A 157 20.51 13.41 10.44
N ALA A 158 19.98 12.20 10.65
CA ALA A 158 19.26 11.48 9.59
C ALA A 158 17.99 12.22 9.17
N GLY A 159 17.92 12.59 7.90
CA GLY A 159 16.72 13.19 7.31
C GLY A 159 15.66 12.13 7.03
N LEU A 160 14.37 12.47 7.29
CA LEU A 160 13.26 11.58 7.02
C LEU A 160 13.22 11.12 5.55
N PRO A 161 13.05 9.82 5.29
CA PRO A 161 12.75 9.29 3.96
C PRO A 161 11.43 9.84 3.40
N LEU A 162 11.15 9.55 2.13
CA LEU A 162 9.92 10.01 1.47
C LEU A 162 8.68 9.18 1.83
N THR A 163 8.86 7.93 2.26
CA THR A 163 7.76 6.99 2.52
C THR A 163 8.03 6.13 3.72
N CYS A 164 6.97 5.66 4.38
CA CYS A 164 7.04 4.71 5.50
C CYS A 164 7.84 3.46 5.15
N ALA A 165 7.63 2.88 3.96
CA ALA A 165 8.35 1.69 3.54
C ALA A 165 9.86 1.94 3.38
N SER A 166 10.26 3.13 2.89
CA SER A 166 11.67 3.51 2.83
C SER A 166 12.26 3.76 4.21
N MET A 167 11.47 4.28 5.15
CA MET A 167 11.86 4.47 6.55
C MET A 167 12.07 3.12 7.23
N ALA A 168 11.11 2.22 7.16
CA ALA A 168 11.21 0.88 7.71
C ALA A 168 12.44 0.11 7.19
N TYR A 169 12.66 0.18 5.86
CA TYR A 169 13.82 -0.46 5.24
C TYR A 169 15.16 0.12 5.73
N ARG A 170 15.28 1.45 5.86
CA ARG A 170 16.50 2.07 6.37
C ARG A 170 16.77 1.72 7.84
N VAL A 171 15.73 1.68 8.68
CA VAL A 171 15.84 1.23 10.07
C VAL A 171 16.29 -0.23 10.12
N TRP A 172 15.69 -1.09 9.31
CA TRP A 172 16.10 -2.48 9.22
C TRP A 172 17.56 -2.62 8.74
N CYS A 173 17.97 -1.92 7.70
CA CYS A 173 19.35 -1.93 7.20
C CYS A 173 20.37 -1.42 8.23
N SER A 174 20.02 -0.46 9.09
CA SER A 174 20.96 0.11 10.04
C SER A 174 21.23 -0.78 11.24
N ARG A 175 20.25 -1.61 11.65
CA ARG A 175 20.36 -2.41 12.89
C ARG A 175 20.30 -3.91 12.69
N TYR A 176 19.63 -4.39 11.66
CA TYR A 176 19.27 -5.81 11.48
C TYR A 176 19.80 -6.38 10.16
N TRP A 177 20.66 -5.64 9.45
CA TRP A 177 21.27 -6.13 8.23
C TRP A 177 22.18 -7.31 8.52
N PRO A 178 22.01 -8.48 7.86
CA PRO A 178 22.87 -9.63 8.09
C PRO A 178 24.33 -9.29 7.76
N SER A 179 25.25 -9.53 8.71
CA SER A 179 26.66 -9.24 8.55
C SER A 179 27.28 -9.99 7.35
N GLU A 180 26.81 -11.21 7.10
CA GLU A 180 27.21 -12.05 5.98
C GLU A 180 26.85 -11.48 4.59
N TRP A 181 25.98 -10.46 4.54
CA TRP A 181 25.63 -9.75 3.30
C TRP A 181 26.49 -8.51 3.09
N SER A 182 27.41 -8.22 4.00
CA SER A 182 28.34 -7.10 3.91
C SER A 182 29.73 -7.57 3.54
N PHE A 183 30.47 -6.75 2.78
CA PHE A 183 31.87 -7.01 2.47
C PHE A 183 32.66 -5.71 2.45
N GLU A 184 33.95 -5.84 2.78
CA GLU A 184 34.87 -4.72 2.75
C GLU A 184 35.45 -4.55 1.35
N THR A 185 35.41 -3.33 0.83
CA THR A 185 36.03 -2.99 -0.45
C THR A 185 37.49 -2.64 -0.23
N LYS A 186 38.32 -2.67 -1.32
CA LYS A 186 39.75 -2.29 -1.31
C LYS A 186 40.04 -0.93 -0.66
N ASN A 187 39.02 -0.08 -0.51
CA ASN A 187 39.13 1.24 0.13
C ASN A 187 38.50 1.27 1.54
N GLY A 188 38.38 0.14 2.21
CA GLY A 188 37.80 0.02 3.56
C GLY A 188 36.30 0.30 3.67
N LYS A 189 35.59 0.53 2.56
CA LYS A 189 34.15 0.78 2.56
C LYS A 189 33.35 -0.51 2.56
N ILE A 190 32.55 -0.72 3.59
CA ILE A 190 31.59 -1.79 3.63
C ILE A 190 30.45 -1.47 2.65
N LYS A 191 30.23 -2.35 1.71
CA LYS A 191 29.08 -2.29 0.80
C LYS A 191 28.12 -3.42 1.14
N HIS A 192 26.87 -3.06 1.33
CA HIS A 192 25.79 -4.03 1.43
C HIS A 192 25.46 -4.54 0.03
N LEU A 193 25.81 -5.78 -0.24
CA LEU A 193 25.54 -6.43 -1.52
C LEU A 193 24.58 -7.60 -1.29
N VAL A 194 23.49 -7.60 -2.03
CA VAL A 194 22.65 -8.77 -2.21
C VAL A 194 23.01 -9.37 -3.55
N ALA A 195 23.61 -10.56 -3.57
CA ALA A 195 23.89 -11.29 -4.81
C ALA A 195 22.55 -11.70 -5.43
N PHE A 196 22.29 -11.25 -6.63
CA PHE A 196 20.98 -11.32 -7.24
C PHE A 196 21.02 -12.10 -8.55
N LYS A 197 20.34 -13.25 -8.62
CA LYS A 197 20.10 -13.96 -9.87
C LYS A 197 18.81 -13.46 -10.49
N GLU A 198 18.92 -12.73 -11.58
CA GLU A 198 17.78 -12.04 -12.21
C GLU A 198 16.66 -13.00 -12.63
N GLU A 199 17.00 -14.15 -13.20
CA GLU A 199 16.03 -15.18 -13.60
C GLU A 199 15.22 -15.69 -12.40
N ALA A 200 15.91 -16.00 -11.29
CA ALA A 200 15.27 -16.44 -10.06
C ALA A 200 14.31 -15.41 -9.50
N ALA A 201 14.69 -14.13 -9.57
CA ALA A 201 13.85 -13.02 -9.13
C ALA A 201 12.65 -12.79 -10.05
N ASN A 202 12.81 -12.90 -11.35
CA ASN A 202 11.71 -12.77 -12.30
C ASN A 202 10.67 -13.88 -12.12
N CYS A 203 11.11 -15.11 -11.89
CA CYS A 203 10.22 -16.21 -11.53
C CYS A 203 9.43 -15.92 -10.24
N ALA A 204 10.08 -15.42 -9.19
CA ALA A 204 9.41 -15.05 -7.94
C ALA A 204 8.52 -13.80 -8.09
N LYS A 205 8.85 -12.88 -8.99
CA LYS A 205 8.01 -11.71 -9.32
C LYS A 205 6.67 -12.14 -9.90
N ASP A 206 6.64 -13.19 -10.72
CA ASP A 206 5.40 -13.74 -11.26
C ASP A 206 4.59 -14.49 -10.20
N ALA A 207 5.24 -14.97 -9.12
CA ALA A 207 4.60 -15.55 -7.95
C ALA A 207 4.20 -14.49 -6.90
N PHE A 208 4.52 -13.21 -7.10
CA PHE A 208 4.25 -12.14 -6.15
C PHE A 208 2.83 -11.60 -6.29
N PHE A 209 1.90 -12.18 -5.56
CA PHE A 209 0.52 -11.71 -5.43
C PHE A 209 0.34 -10.99 -4.10
N GLY A 210 -0.61 -10.05 -4.05
CA GLY A 210 -1.06 -9.41 -2.81
C GLY A 210 -1.88 -10.34 -1.91
N GLY A 211 -2.48 -9.78 -0.86
CA GLY A 211 -3.39 -10.52 0.01
C GLY A 211 -4.63 -11.02 -0.74
N ARG A 212 -5.18 -12.15 -0.27
CA ARG A 212 -6.41 -12.73 -0.81
C ARG A 212 -7.60 -11.86 -0.45
N VAL A 213 -8.39 -11.50 -1.46
CA VAL A 213 -9.63 -10.73 -1.28
C VAL A 213 -10.71 -11.32 -2.18
N MET A 214 -11.78 -11.83 -1.60
CA MET A 214 -12.91 -12.37 -2.36
C MET A 214 -14.21 -12.36 -1.58
N VAL A 215 -15.33 -12.31 -2.30
CA VAL A 215 -16.63 -12.75 -1.84
C VAL A 215 -16.75 -14.23 -2.19
N PHE A 216 -17.22 -15.05 -1.27
CA PHE A 216 -17.36 -16.49 -1.54
C PHE A 216 -18.43 -16.76 -2.60
N PRO A 217 -18.30 -17.86 -3.37
CA PRO A 217 -19.19 -18.16 -4.47
C PRO A 217 -20.69 -18.13 -4.05
N ASN A 218 -21.53 -17.63 -4.95
CA ASN A 218 -22.98 -17.50 -4.78
C ASN A 218 -23.46 -16.55 -3.67
N LEU A 219 -22.55 -15.84 -2.98
CA LEU A 219 -22.88 -14.88 -1.91
C LEU A 219 -22.74 -13.41 -2.34
N ALA A 220 -22.26 -13.14 -3.56
CA ALA A 220 -22.13 -11.78 -4.06
C ALA A 220 -23.50 -11.13 -4.27
N GLY A 221 -23.76 -10.00 -3.58
CA GLY A 221 -25.03 -9.29 -3.60
C GLY A 221 -26.13 -9.91 -2.72
N VAL A 222 -25.85 -11.04 -2.07
CA VAL A 222 -26.78 -11.67 -1.13
C VAL A 222 -26.67 -10.98 0.23
N GLU A 223 -27.82 -10.68 0.82
CA GLU A 223 -27.91 -10.17 2.19
C GLU A 223 -27.74 -11.33 3.18
N VAL A 224 -26.72 -11.25 4.04
CA VAL A 224 -26.47 -12.22 5.11
C VAL A 224 -26.77 -11.60 6.46
N ASN A 225 -27.27 -12.41 7.39
CA ASN A 225 -27.62 -11.96 8.73
C ASN A 225 -26.52 -12.34 9.73
N ASN A 226 -26.51 -11.61 10.86
CA ASN A 226 -25.63 -11.90 11.99
C ASN A 226 -24.15 -12.04 11.56
N ALA A 227 -23.68 -11.10 10.74
CA ALA A 227 -22.29 -11.11 10.26
C ALA A 227 -21.30 -10.70 11.36
N MET A 228 -20.14 -11.35 11.39
CA MET A 228 -19.02 -11.06 12.28
C MET A 228 -17.74 -10.98 11.46
N SER A 229 -16.93 -9.95 11.70
CA SER A 229 -15.64 -9.75 11.03
C SER A 229 -14.50 -9.96 12.02
N TYR A 230 -13.59 -10.86 11.69
CA TYR A 230 -12.39 -11.11 12.47
C TYR A 230 -11.16 -10.66 11.68
N ASP A 231 -10.29 -9.89 12.32
CA ASP A 231 -9.06 -9.33 11.75
C ASP A 231 -7.83 -9.92 12.45
N ARG A 232 -6.81 -10.28 11.68
CA ARG A 232 -5.60 -10.89 12.24
C ARG A 232 -4.58 -9.83 12.60
N ASN A 233 -4.23 -9.71 13.87
CA ASN A 233 -3.33 -8.71 14.41
C ASN A 233 -1.96 -8.75 13.75
N SER A 234 -1.61 -7.67 13.01
CA SER A 234 -0.31 -7.48 12.37
C SER A 234 0.11 -8.71 11.54
N MET A 235 -0.76 -9.17 10.64
CA MET A 235 -0.57 -10.41 9.88
C MET A 235 0.79 -10.48 9.17
N TYR A 236 1.18 -9.47 8.39
CA TYR A 236 2.48 -9.50 7.70
C TYR A 236 3.68 -9.52 8.65
N PRO A 237 3.74 -8.73 9.72
CA PRO A 237 4.76 -8.88 10.76
C PRO A 237 4.80 -10.27 11.39
N ALA A 238 3.63 -10.88 11.65
CA ALA A 238 3.56 -12.25 12.17
C ALA A 238 4.17 -13.26 11.19
N GLU A 239 3.87 -13.11 9.91
CA GLU A 239 4.48 -13.96 8.88
C GLU A 239 5.99 -13.71 8.75
N MET A 240 6.47 -12.48 8.94
CA MET A 240 7.90 -12.15 8.87
C MET A 240 8.76 -12.86 9.90
N LEU A 241 8.20 -13.49 10.93
CA LEU A 241 8.91 -14.33 11.89
C LEU A 241 9.38 -15.69 11.33
N LYS A 242 8.94 -16.05 10.13
CA LYS A 242 9.30 -17.31 9.47
C LYS A 242 10.65 -17.22 8.75
N THR A 243 11.13 -18.37 8.28
CA THR A 243 12.35 -18.50 7.47
C THR A 243 12.07 -18.16 6.01
N TYR A 244 12.97 -17.39 5.40
CA TYR A 244 12.85 -16.86 4.04
C TYR A 244 14.04 -17.22 3.17
N PRO A 245 13.92 -17.13 1.81
CA PRO A 245 15.05 -17.34 0.90
C PRO A 245 16.21 -16.39 1.21
N ASN A 246 17.41 -16.92 1.38
CA ASN A 246 18.63 -16.14 1.49
C ASN A 246 19.08 -15.66 0.10
N PRO A 247 19.13 -14.34 -0.17
CA PRO A 247 19.49 -13.81 -1.49
C PRO A 247 20.86 -14.26 -2.01
N ASN A 248 21.82 -14.48 -1.10
CA ASN A 248 23.19 -14.88 -1.45
C ASN A 248 23.35 -16.39 -1.68
N LYS A 249 22.31 -17.19 -1.39
CA LYS A 249 22.32 -18.64 -1.43
C LYS A 249 21.22 -19.21 -2.33
N VAL A 250 21.04 -18.62 -3.52
CA VAL A 250 20.03 -19.02 -4.51
C VAL A 250 20.65 -19.90 -5.58
N PHE A 251 20.01 -21.05 -5.85
CA PHE A 251 20.48 -22.05 -6.81
C PHE A 251 19.35 -22.48 -7.73
N LYS A 252 19.65 -22.65 -9.03
CA LYS A 252 18.75 -23.34 -9.95
C LYS A 252 18.75 -24.83 -9.59
N ALA A 253 17.59 -25.43 -9.55
CA ALA A 253 17.41 -26.83 -9.24
C ALA A 253 16.91 -27.59 -10.48
N ASP A 254 17.13 -28.90 -10.49
CA ASP A 254 16.52 -29.77 -11.48
C ASP A 254 14.99 -29.67 -11.43
N ALA A 255 14.35 -29.37 -12.56
CA ALA A 255 12.93 -29.14 -12.70
C ALA A 255 12.17 -30.49 -12.77
N SER A 256 12.12 -31.22 -11.67
CA SER A 256 11.43 -32.50 -11.56
C SER A 256 10.51 -32.58 -10.35
N ILE A 257 9.44 -33.37 -10.48
CA ILE A 257 8.46 -33.60 -9.41
C ILE A 257 9.14 -34.19 -8.17
N GLY A 258 10.04 -35.17 -8.38
CA GLY A 258 10.80 -35.79 -7.28
C GLY A 258 11.71 -34.81 -6.56
N ARG A 259 12.24 -33.80 -7.27
CA ARG A 259 13.04 -32.74 -6.63
C ARG A 259 12.17 -31.83 -5.76
N VAL A 260 10.98 -31.45 -6.20
CA VAL A 260 10.03 -30.64 -5.41
C VAL A 260 9.66 -31.37 -4.12
N HIS A 261 9.31 -32.66 -4.19
CA HIS A 261 8.98 -33.44 -2.99
C HIS A 261 10.15 -33.53 -1.99
N ARG A 262 11.41 -33.68 -2.48
CA ARG A 262 12.60 -33.66 -1.62
C ARG A 262 12.79 -32.31 -0.93
N LEU A 263 12.68 -31.20 -1.67
CA LEU A 263 12.81 -29.85 -1.09
C LEU A 263 11.72 -29.57 -0.05
N LYS A 264 10.46 -29.99 -0.35
CA LYS A 264 9.35 -29.92 0.63
C LYS A 264 9.67 -30.68 1.90
N LYS A 265 10.15 -31.94 1.79
CA LYS A 265 10.54 -32.77 2.94
C LYS A 265 11.69 -32.16 3.75
N GLN A 266 12.64 -31.52 3.09
CA GLN A 266 13.78 -30.84 3.72
C GLN A 266 13.41 -29.50 4.39
N GLY A 267 12.23 -28.95 4.12
CA GLY A 267 11.81 -27.66 4.67
C GLY A 267 12.59 -26.45 4.15
N VAL A 268 13.31 -26.60 3.02
CA VAL A 268 14.08 -25.49 2.43
C VAL A 268 13.20 -24.62 1.56
N PRO A 269 13.40 -23.29 1.51
CA PRO A 269 12.68 -22.40 0.60
C PRO A 269 12.93 -22.74 -0.88
N TYR A 270 11.86 -22.79 -1.66
CA TYR A 270 11.91 -22.97 -3.11
C TYR A 270 10.74 -22.28 -3.81
N TRP A 271 10.90 -22.03 -5.10
CA TRP A 271 9.87 -21.46 -5.96
C TRP A 271 10.10 -21.86 -7.41
N GLY A 272 9.10 -21.73 -8.23
CA GLY A 272 9.21 -22.13 -9.62
C GLY A 272 7.93 -21.92 -10.40
N ARG A 273 7.90 -22.50 -11.62
CA ARG A 273 6.73 -22.57 -12.48
C ARG A 273 6.21 -23.97 -12.52
N PHE A 274 4.93 -24.14 -12.22
CA PHE A 274 4.30 -25.42 -11.98
C PHE A 274 2.99 -25.54 -12.74
N VAL A 275 2.68 -26.78 -13.17
CA VAL A 275 1.35 -27.18 -13.61
C VAL A 275 0.76 -28.10 -12.55
N LEU A 276 -0.40 -27.71 -12.02
CA LEU A 276 -1.15 -28.48 -11.03
C LEU A 276 -2.56 -28.75 -11.52
N LYS A 277 -3.10 -29.92 -11.12
CA LYS A 277 -4.48 -30.30 -11.32
C LYS A 277 -5.10 -30.70 -9.99
N TRP A 278 -6.39 -30.48 -9.87
CA TRP A 278 -7.18 -30.98 -8.77
C TRP A 278 -8.03 -32.18 -9.23
N LYS A 279 -8.09 -33.22 -8.44
CA LYS A 279 -8.82 -34.46 -8.81
C LYS A 279 -10.35 -34.32 -8.70
N GLU A 280 -10.82 -33.48 -7.80
CA GLU A 280 -12.23 -33.21 -7.54
C GLU A 280 -12.50 -31.70 -7.58
N GLU A 281 -13.76 -31.22 -7.48
CA GLU A 281 -14.04 -29.79 -7.34
C GLU A 281 -13.46 -29.27 -6.02
N GLY A 282 -12.38 -28.50 -6.11
CA GLY A 282 -11.58 -28.10 -4.97
C GLY A 282 -11.78 -26.66 -4.53
N GLU A 283 -11.12 -26.31 -3.44
CA GLU A 283 -11.10 -24.97 -2.91
C GLU A 283 -10.48 -23.97 -3.90
N LEU A 284 -11.12 -22.81 -4.05
CA LEU A 284 -10.58 -21.69 -4.83
C LEU A 284 -9.40 -21.05 -4.07
N PHE A 285 -8.19 -21.54 -4.31
CA PHE A 285 -7.03 -21.10 -3.52
C PHE A 285 -5.88 -20.53 -4.34
N LEU A 286 -5.47 -21.18 -5.42
CA LEU A 286 -4.25 -20.77 -6.15
C LEU A 286 -4.47 -19.47 -6.92
N PRO A 287 -3.62 -18.44 -6.71
CA PRO A 287 -3.81 -17.14 -7.32
C PRO A 287 -3.38 -17.13 -8.79
N ALA A 288 -4.19 -16.53 -9.65
CA ALA A 288 -3.86 -16.28 -11.05
C ALA A 288 -4.23 -14.84 -11.44
N ILE A 289 -3.57 -14.30 -12.46
CA ILE A 289 -3.91 -13.00 -13.01
C ILE A 289 -4.70 -13.20 -14.31
N VAL A 290 -5.94 -12.70 -14.31
CA VAL A 290 -6.81 -12.65 -15.48
C VAL A 290 -7.22 -11.20 -15.69
N ASP A 291 -6.98 -10.62 -16.86
CA ASP A 291 -7.30 -9.21 -17.16
C ASP A 291 -6.78 -8.22 -16.11
N LYS A 292 -5.53 -8.40 -15.67
CA LYS A 292 -4.86 -7.60 -14.63
C LYS A 292 -5.53 -7.67 -13.24
N LYS A 293 -6.41 -8.64 -12.99
CA LYS A 293 -7.01 -8.91 -11.68
C LYS A 293 -6.57 -10.27 -11.15
N ALA A 294 -6.39 -10.37 -9.84
CA ALA A 294 -6.13 -11.64 -9.20
C ALA A 294 -7.43 -12.44 -9.05
N PHE A 295 -7.42 -13.69 -9.45
CA PHE A 295 -8.47 -14.68 -9.24
C PHE A 295 -7.89 -15.87 -8.48
N TYR A 296 -8.75 -16.72 -7.96
CA TYR A 296 -8.36 -17.92 -7.24
C TYR A 296 -8.92 -19.13 -7.96
N LEU A 297 -8.05 -20.07 -8.33
CA LEU A 297 -8.39 -21.22 -9.15
C LEU A 297 -8.62 -22.46 -8.29
N GLY A 298 -9.54 -23.31 -8.71
CA GLY A 298 -9.92 -24.54 -8.02
C GLY A 298 -9.82 -25.83 -8.84
N LYS A 299 -9.50 -25.77 -10.14
CA LYS A 299 -9.46 -26.98 -11.02
C LYS A 299 -8.09 -27.26 -11.62
N ALA A 300 -7.44 -26.26 -12.16
CA ALA A 300 -6.13 -26.35 -12.77
C ALA A 300 -5.36 -25.05 -12.55
N PHE A 301 -4.06 -25.17 -12.47
CA PHE A 301 -3.14 -24.04 -12.32
C PHE A 301 -1.94 -24.22 -13.24
N ASP A 302 -1.55 -23.19 -13.95
CA ASP A 302 -0.29 -23.09 -14.71
C ASP A 302 0.33 -21.73 -14.43
N GLY A 303 1.44 -21.68 -13.69
CA GLY A 303 2.06 -20.42 -13.30
C GLY A 303 3.16 -20.57 -12.26
N ALA A 304 3.58 -19.42 -11.73
CA ALA A 304 4.63 -19.35 -10.71
C ALA A 304 4.04 -19.38 -9.30
N LEU A 305 4.63 -20.18 -8.42
CA LEU A 305 4.29 -20.28 -6.99
C LEU A 305 5.54 -20.25 -6.10
N MET A 306 5.35 -19.76 -4.90
CA MET A 306 6.29 -19.91 -3.79
C MET A 306 5.98 -21.19 -3.00
N TYR A 307 6.99 -21.72 -2.30
CA TYR A 307 6.89 -22.95 -1.50
C TYR A 307 5.72 -23.01 -0.53
N PRO A 308 5.28 -21.94 0.17
CA PRO A 308 4.16 -22.05 1.09
C PRO A 308 2.87 -22.46 0.39
N GLU A 309 2.51 -21.81 -0.74
CA GLU A 309 1.30 -22.12 -1.49
C GLU A 309 1.36 -23.47 -2.17
N LEU A 310 2.51 -23.81 -2.77
CA LEU A 310 2.67 -25.12 -3.39
C LEU A 310 2.60 -26.24 -2.35
N ASN A 311 3.24 -26.07 -1.19
CA ASN A 311 3.17 -27.06 -0.10
C ASN A 311 1.73 -27.22 0.42
N TYR A 312 1.00 -26.11 0.61
CA TYR A 312 -0.40 -26.15 1.00
C TYR A 312 -1.25 -26.92 -0.04
N ALA A 313 -1.12 -26.58 -1.31
CA ALA A 313 -1.84 -27.23 -2.40
C ALA A 313 -1.59 -28.75 -2.42
N LEU A 314 -0.32 -29.16 -2.38
CA LEU A 314 0.06 -30.59 -2.37
C LEU A 314 -0.43 -31.34 -1.12
N ASN A 315 -0.62 -30.67 0.01
CA ASN A 315 -1.18 -31.27 1.23
C ASN A 315 -2.71 -31.38 1.20
N HIS A 316 -3.36 -30.62 0.29
CA HIS A 316 -4.83 -30.51 0.21
C HIS A 316 -5.39 -31.01 -1.13
N GLY A 317 -4.80 -32.05 -1.70
CA GLY A 317 -5.35 -32.79 -2.83
C GLY A 317 -4.99 -32.30 -4.23
N TRP A 318 -4.17 -31.26 -4.35
CA TRP A 318 -3.63 -30.87 -5.65
C TRP A 318 -2.50 -31.80 -6.07
N GLU A 319 -2.52 -32.22 -7.34
CA GLU A 319 -1.50 -33.04 -7.98
C GLU A 319 -0.53 -32.16 -8.78
N LEU A 320 0.77 -32.35 -8.56
CA LEU A 320 1.81 -31.71 -9.36
C LEU A 320 2.02 -32.51 -10.64
N VAL A 321 1.64 -31.92 -11.76
CA VAL A 321 1.68 -32.56 -13.08
C VAL A 321 3.01 -32.29 -13.80
N GLU A 322 3.52 -31.06 -13.71
CA GLU A 322 4.74 -30.64 -14.40
C GLU A 322 5.49 -29.60 -13.59
N VAL A 323 6.81 -29.62 -13.67
CA VAL A 323 7.73 -28.59 -13.14
C VAL A 323 8.47 -27.98 -14.33
N LYS A 324 8.13 -26.74 -14.69
CA LYS A 324 8.74 -26.03 -15.84
C LYS A 324 10.03 -25.33 -15.45
N GLU A 325 10.11 -24.85 -14.21
CA GLU A 325 11.26 -24.11 -13.68
C GLU A 325 11.30 -24.29 -12.16
N LEU A 326 12.51 -24.45 -11.59
CA LEU A 326 12.67 -24.63 -10.15
C LEU A 326 13.92 -23.92 -9.62
N TRP A 327 13.72 -23.13 -8.58
CA TRP A 327 14.75 -22.45 -7.81
C TRP A 327 14.68 -22.88 -6.35
N ARG A 328 15.81 -22.95 -5.66
CA ARG A 328 15.90 -23.20 -4.23
C ARG A 328 16.86 -22.23 -3.56
N SER A 329 16.70 -22.06 -2.27
CA SER A 329 17.60 -21.25 -1.45
C SER A 329 17.84 -21.91 -0.10
N GLU A 330 18.96 -21.59 0.53
CA GLU A 330 19.06 -21.77 1.98
C GLU A 330 18.06 -20.84 2.66
N GLY A 331 17.56 -21.23 3.83
CA GLY A 331 16.67 -20.42 4.64
C GLY A 331 17.42 -19.46 5.54
N ILE A 332 16.84 -18.28 5.79
CA ILE A 332 17.35 -17.30 6.77
C ILE A 332 16.21 -16.64 7.55
N GLU A 333 16.40 -16.42 8.82
CA GLU A 333 15.50 -15.64 9.69
C GLU A 333 15.92 -14.16 9.65
N LEU A 334 15.29 -13.39 8.77
CA LEU A 334 15.72 -12.01 8.47
C LEU A 334 15.12 -10.94 9.37
N PHE A 335 13.93 -11.21 9.89
CA PHE A 335 13.10 -10.14 10.44
C PHE A 335 12.72 -10.37 11.90
N LYS A 336 13.11 -11.48 12.50
CA LYS A 336 12.69 -11.88 13.85
C LYS A 336 13.00 -10.80 14.87
N GLU A 337 14.27 -10.42 15.02
CA GLU A 337 14.68 -9.39 15.97
C GLU A 337 14.00 -8.04 15.73
N TYR A 338 13.84 -7.65 14.45
CA TYR A 338 13.14 -6.43 14.07
C TYR A 338 11.67 -6.46 14.49
N VAL A 339 10.98 -7.56 14.20
CA VAL A 339 9.54 -7.69 14.49
C VAL A 339 9.30 -7.76 15.99
N GLU A 340 10.07 -8.58 16.71
CA GLU A 340 9.95 -8.73 18.16
C GLU A 340 10.19 -7.39 18.86
N TYR A 341 11.30 -6.71 18.59
CA TYR A 341 11.62 -5.41 19.18
C TYR A 341 10.53 -4.36 18.95
N PHE A 342 10.12 -4.15 17.69
CA PHE A 342 9.13 -3.12 17.38
C PHE A 342 7.71 -3.50 17.81
N TYR A 343 7.40 -4.77 17.87
CA TYR A 343 6.10 -5.21 18.38
C TYR A 343 5.98 -5.02 19.89
N ASP A 344 6.99 -5.37 20.66
CA ASP A 344 7.04 -5.16 22.10
C ASP A 344 7.01 -3.67 22.45
N LEU A 345 7.81 -2.86 21.76
CA LEU A 345 7.77 -1.39 21.89
C LEU A 345 6.37 -0.83 21.62
N ARG A 346 5.67 -1.34 20.57
CA ARG A 346 4.31 -0.94 20.26
C ARG A 346 3.33 -1.31 21.38
N LEU A 347 3.43 -2.52 21.93
CA LEU A 347 2.57 -2.97 23.03
C LEU A 347 2.77 -2.11 24.28
N GLU A 348 4.01 -1.81 24.63
CA GLU A 348 4.34 -0.93 25.74
C GLU A 348 3.74 0.48 25.55
N MET A 349 3.97 1.09 24.39
CA MET A 349 3.40 2.39 24.05
C MET A 349 1.88 2.39 24.10
N LYS A 350 1.24 1.34 23.57
CA LYS A 350 -0.23 1.19 23.61
C LYS A 350 -0.76 1.07 25.04
N LYS A 351 -0.09 0.31 25.89
CA LYS A 351 -0.43 0.16 27.33
C LYS A 351 -0.37 1.50 28.06
N ASN A 352 0.63 2.32 27.74
CA ASN A 352 0.83 3.63 28.35
C ASN A 352 -0.01 4.74 27.70
N GLY A 353 -0.86 4.44 26.71
CA GLY A 353 -1.65 5.42 25.96
C GLY A 353 -0.81 6.35 25.08
N ASP A 354 0.42 5.99 24.78
CA ASP A 354 1.37 6.77 23.98
C ASP A 354 0.98 6.75 22.49
N GLN A 355 0.64 7.90 21.94
CA GLN A 355 0.21 8.06 20.54
C GLN A 355 1.33 7.71 19.52
N ARG A 356 2.59 7.65 19.95
CA ARG A 356 3.73 7.26 19.10
C ARG A 356 3.64 5.79 18.64
N GLU A 357 2.81 4.94 19.28
CA GLU A 357 2.53 3.57 18.84
C GLU A 357 2.10 3.49 17.37
N LYS A 358 1.44 4.56 16.86
CA LYS A 358 1.02 4.63 15.46
C LYS A 358 2.19 4.63 14.49
N PHE A 359 3.29 5.30 14.83
CA PHE A 359 4.51 5.31 14.02
C PHE A 359 5.17 3.93 13.99
N VAL A 360 5.20 3.26 15.14
CA VAL A 360 5.74 1.90 15.24
C VAL A 360 4.88 0.91 14.44
N LYS A 361 3.54 1.02 14.52
CA LYS A 361 2.62 0.21 13.70
C LYS A 361 2.88 0.35 12.20
N ILE A 362 3.08 1.60 11.74
CA ILE A 362 3.38 1.87 10.33
C ILE A 362 4.73 1.25 9.93
N LEU A 363 5.75 1.38 10.79
CA LEU A 363 7.08 0.82 10.56
C LEU A 363 7.02 -0.69 10.37
N LEU A 364 6.37 -1.41 11.28
CA LEU A 364 6.18 -2.86 11.22
C LEU A 364 5.50 -3.32 9.92
N ASN A 365 4.41 -2.67 9.53
CA ASN A 365 3.61 -3.10 8.39
C ASN A 365 4.18 -2.71 7.03
N SER A 366 5.19 -1.82 6.99
CA SER A 366 5.67 -1.25 5.73
C SER A 366 6.94 -1.91 5.18
N LEU A 367 7.67 -2.68 6.00
CA LEU A 367 8.99 -3.19 5.63
C LEU A 367 8.95 -4.18 4.48
N PHE A 368 8.10 -5.21 4.55
CA PHE A 368 8.09 -6.30 3.58
C PHE A 368 7.82 -5.83 2.14
N GLY A 369 6.95 -4.82 2.00
CA GLY A 369 6.59 -4.25 0.70
C GLY A 369 7.77 -3.63 -0.04
N LYS A 370 8.84 -3.29 0.67
CA LYS A 370 10.04 -2.70 0.06
C LYS A 370 10.83 -3.73 -0.76
N PHE A 371 10.83 -4.99 -0.34
CA PHE A 371 11.48 -6.09 -1.08
C PHE A 371 10.74 -6.43 -2.38
N GLY A 372 9.43 -6.15 -2.46
CA GLY A 372 8.60 -6.27 -3.66
C GLY A 372 8.39 -4.96 -4.42
N SER A 373 9.28 -3.98 -4.26
CA SER A 373 9.18 -2.69 -4.95
C SER A 373 9.24 -2.88 -6.47
N LYS A 374 8.33 -2.22 -7.20
CA LYS A 374 8.32 -2.26 -8.66
C LYS A 374 9.48 -1.46 -9.23
N ASP A 375 10.03 -1.96 -10.30
CA ASP A 375 11.10 -1.37 -11.10
C ASP A 375 10.57 -0.49 -12.26
N ARG A 376 9.28 -0.17 -12.26
CA ARG A 376 8.65 0.66 -13.28
C ARG A 376 8.34 2.06 -12.76
N HIS A 377 8.76 3.07 -13.51
CA HIS A 377 8.42 4.46 -13.28
C HIS A 377 7.36 4.92 -14.27
N GLU A 378 6.35 5.62 -13.78
CA GLU A 378 5.40 6.29 -14.64
C GLU A 378 5.84 7.74 -14.85
N ARG A 379 5.72 8.20 -16.10
CA ARG A 379 6.05 9.56 -16.53
C ARG A 379 4.86 10.15 -17.29
N ILE A 380 4.76 11.46 -17.21
CA ILE A 380 3.94 12.21 -18.12
C ILE A 380 4.88 12.72 -19.21
N GLU A 381 4.60 12.35 -20.45
CA GLU A 381 5.35 12.77 -21.63
C GLU A 381 4.46 13.67 -22.50
N ASP A 382 5.05 14.71 -23.05
CA ASP A 382 4.38 15.55 -24.05
C ASP A 382 4.20 14.81 -25.38
N LYS A 383 3.44 15.44 -26.29
CA LYS A 383 3.11 14.87 -27.60
C LYS A 383 4.34 14.65 -28.48
N GLU A 384 5.31 15.56 -28.44
CA GLU A 384 6.52 15.44 -29.27
C GLU A 384 7.44 14.35 -28.75
N THR A 385 7.68 14.32 -27.46
CA THR A 385 8.45 13.26 -26.81
C THR A 385 7.81 11.90 -27.07
N MET A 386 6.47 11.81 -26.97
CA MET A 386 5.77 10.56 -27.23
C MET A 386 5.83 10.14 -28.71
N LYS A 387 5.77 11.07 -29.67
CA LYS A 387 6.01 10.76 -31.09
C LYS A 387 7.38 10.15 -31.31
N LYS A 388 8.45 10.72 -30.72
CA LYS A 388 9.82 10.18 -30.79
C LYS A 388 9.91 8.79 -30.16
N ILE A 389 9.20 8.56 -29.04
CA ILE A 389 9.14 7.24 -28.42
C ILE A 389 8.45 6.23 -29.33
N MET A 390 7.29 6.59 -29.91
CA MET A 390 6.49 5.71 -30.77
C MET A 390 7.16 5.39 -32.11
N GLN A 391 8.13 6.16 -32.55
CA GLN A 391 8.94 5.88 -33.75
C GLN A 391 9.92 4.72 -33.58
N LYS A 392 10.17 4.27 -32.35
CA LYS A 392 11.03 3.11 -32.07
C LYS A 392 10.25 1.82 -32.27
N ASP A 393 10.80 0.84 -32.98
CA ASP A 393 10.11 -0.43 -33.28
C ASP A 393 9.70 -1.20 -32.04
N ASN A 394 10.49 -1.10 -30.97
CA ASN A 394 10.27 -1.81 -29.71
C ASN A 394 9.59 -0.99 -28.62
N TRP A 395 9.05 0.20 -28.92
CA TRP A 395 8.52 1.11 -27.89
C TRP A 395 7.46 0.46 -26.99
N ARG A 396 6.60 -0.42 -27.53
CA ARG A 396 5.55 -1.12 -26.77
C ARG A 396 6.11 -2.16 -25.80
N GLN A 397 7.35 -2.60 -25.98
CA GLN A 397 8.04 -3.50 -25.06
C GLN A 397 8.63 -2.71 -23.88
N GLU A 398 9.14 -1.51 -24.15
CA GLU A 398 9.74 -0.63 -23.14
C GLU A 398 8.72 0.18 -22.36
N TYR A 399 7.66 0.64 -23.04
CA TYR A 399 6.66 1.58 -22.48
C TYR A 399 5.25 0.99 -22.52
N GLU A 400 4.52 1.12 -21.42
CA GLU A 400 3.10 0.81 -21.34
C GLU A 400 2.31 2.14 -21.29
N LEU A 401 1.51 2.40 -22.33
CA LEU A 401 0.61 3.56 -22.38
C LEU A 401 -0.54 3.37 -21.38
N LYS A 402 -0.68 4.26 -20.41
CA LYS A 402 -1.70 4.20 -19.35
C LYS A 402 -2.90 5.10 -19.60
N ALA A 403 -2.65 6.30 -20.12
CA ALA A 403 -3.68 7.28 -20.45
C ALA A 403 -3.09 8.32 -21.42
N TRP A 404 -3.96 9.01 -22.14
CA TRP A 404 -3.59 10.13 -23.01
C TRP A 404 -4.69 11.19 -23.02
N SER A 405 -4.35 12.39 -23.47
CA SER A 405 -5.26 13.50 -23.70
C SER A 405 -5.65 13.60 -25.19
N ASN A 406 -6.87 14.04 -25.47
CA ASN A 406 -7.34 14.34 -26.83
C ASN A 406 -6.95 15.73 -27.33
N ASP A 407 -6.35 16.56 -26.49
CA ASP A 407 -5.93 17.90 -26.89
C ASP A 407 -4.87 17.80 -27.98
N HIS A 408 -5.17 18.45 -29.12
CA HIS A 408 -4.29 18.41 -30.28
C HIS A 408 -3.06 19.30 -30.13
N GLU A 409 -3.09 20.34 -29.31
CA GLU A 409 -2.00 21.29 -29.12
C GLU A 409 -1.16 20.96 -27.87
N ASN A 410 -1.83 20.67 -26.75
CA ASN A 410 -1.21 20.42 -25.44
C ASN A 410 -1.36 18.96 -24.95
N GLY A 411 -1.45 18.02 -25.88
CA GLY A 411 -1.66 16.63 -25.57
C GLY A 411 -0.52 16.04 -24.72
N PHE A 412 -0.89 15.24 -23.73
CA PHE A 412 0.06 14.51 -22.90
C PHE A 412 -0.22 13.00 -22.91
N TYR A 413 0.79 12.24 -22.52
CA TYR A 413 0.72 10.79 -22.42
C TYR A 413 1.24 10.35 -21.05
N LEU A 414 0.45 9.57 -20.32
CA LEU A 414 0.90 8.88 -19.12
C LEU A 414 1.46 7.52 -19.53
N VAL A 415 2.76 7.37 -19.45
CA VAL A 415 3.46 6.14 -19.81
C VAL A 415 4.17 5.52 -18.61
N SER A 416 4.24 4.20 -18.58
CA SER A 416 5.02 3.45 -17.62
C SER A 416 6.23 2.85 -18.34
N LYS A 417 7.43 3.10 -17.83
CA LYS A 417 8.69 2.54 -18.32
C LYS A 417 9.39 1.76 -17.22
N GLU A 418 10.10 0.70 -17.58
CA GLU A 418 10.98 0.00 -16.66
C GLU A 418 12.11 0.92 -16.19
N ALA A 419 12.43 0.85 -14.89
CA ALA A 419 13.46 1.71 -14.32
C ALA A 419 14.84 1.33 -14.84
N THR A 420 15.62 2.30 -15.25
CA THR A 420 17.03 2.09 -15.68
C THR A 420 17.90 1.60 -14.53
N ILE A 421 17.54 1.94 -13.28
CA ILE A 421 18.23 1.53 -12.07
C ILE A 421 17.25 0.75 -11.20
N LYS A 422 17.51 -0.53 -10.99
CA LYS A 422 16.70 -1.38 -10.10
C LYS A 422 16.85 -0.90 -8.65
N PRO A 423 15.75 -0.90 -7.85
CA PRO A 423 15.83 -0.56 -6.44
C PRO A 423 16.80 -1.51 -5.71
N ARG A 424 17.77 -0.97 -4.95
CA ARG A 424 18.77 -1.76 -4.20
C ARG A 424 18.16 -2.73 -3.18
N CYS A 425 16.91 -2.50 -2.80
CA CYS A 425 16.16 -3.31 -1.83
C CYS A 425 15.27 -4.39 -2.47
N GLN A 426 15.24 -4.49 -3.80
CA GLN A 426 14.36 -5.41 -4.49
C GLN A 426 14.86 -6.84 -4.36
N PHE A 427 14.07 -7.70 -3.72
CA PHE A 427 14.28 -9.13 -3.71
C PHE A 427 12.93 -9.86 -3.64
N PHE A 428 12.30 -10.06 -4.76
CA PHE A 428 10.96 -10.65 -4.88
C PHE A 428 10.76 -11.98 -4.14
N PRO A 429 11.73 -12.92 -4.09
CA PRO A 429 11.52 -14.16 -3.35
C PRO A 429 11.13 -13.97 -1.89
N ILE A 430 11.66 -12.96 -1.19
CA ILE A 430 11.25 -12.64 0.18
C ILE A 430 9.82 -12.08 0.21
N ALA A 431 9.53 -11.05 -0.58
CA ALA A 431 8.22 -10.41 -0.59
C ALA A 431 7.11 -11.38 -1.02
N ALA A 432 7.38 -12.20 -2.04
CA ALA A 432 6.46 -13.21 -2.54
C ALA A 432 6.20 -14.30 -1.50
N ALA A 433 7.24 -14.78 -0.79
CA ALA A 433 7.08 -15.78 0.26
C ALA A 433 6.30 -15.25 1.48
N ILE A 434 6.51 -13.98 1.88
CA ILE A 434 5.74 -13.36 2.97
C ILE A 434 4.25 -13.30 2.61
N THR A 435 3.93 -12.80 1.42
CA THR A 435 2.52 -12.72 1.00
C THR A 435 1.90 -14.09 0.72
N SER A 436 2.69 -15.07 0.25
CA SER A 436 2.29 -16.46 0.08
C SER A 436 1.94 -17.08 1.44
N ASN A 437 2.82 -16.96 2.44
CA ASN A 437 2.55 -17.41 3.81
C ASN A 437 1.25 -16.79 4.37
N ALA A 438 1.05 -15.49 4.17
CA ALA A 438 -0.16 -14.79 4.63
C ALA A 438 -1.43 -15.34 3.96
N ARG A 439 -1.39 -15.64 2.66
CA ARG A 439 -2.54 -16.27 1.98
C ARG A 439 -2.79 -17.69 2.44
N VAL A 440 -1.74 -18.47 2.68
CA VAL A 440 -1.84 -19.83 3.23
C VAL A 440 -2.45 -19.82 4.63
N GLU A 441 -1.99 -18.93 5.48
CA GLU A 441 -2.52 -18.78 6.84
C GLU A 441 -4.01 -18.42 6.83
N LEU A 442 -4.38 -17.43 6.01
CA LEU A 442 -5.78 -17.05 5.83
C LEU A 442 -6.61 -18.23 5.31
N GLN A 443 -6.13 -18.95 4.29
CA GLN A 443 -6.82 -20.11 3.71
C GLN A 443 -6.95 -21.23 4.73
N SER A 444 -5.93 -21.54 5.49
CA SER A 444 -5.98 -22.60 6.51
C SER A 444 -7.05 -22.32 7.58
N ASN A 445 -7.20 -21.05 7.99
CA ASN A 445 -8.23 -20.65 8.93
C ASN A 445 -9.63 -20.68 8.29
N ILE A 446 -9.77 -20.28 7.01
CA ILE A 446 -11.03 -20.39 6.26
C ILE A 446 -11.44 -21.86 6.12
N ALA A 447 -10.53 -22.73 5.69
CA ALA A 447 -10.79 -24.17 5.53
C ALA A 447 -11.20 -24.81 6.86
N ARG A 448 -10.56 -24.44 7.98
CA ARG A 448 -10.93 -24.88 9.32
C ARG A 448 -12.34 -24.41 9.70
N CYS A 449 -12.67 -23.14 9.46
CA CYS A 449 -14.04 -22.64 9.67
C CYS A 449 -15.05 -23.46 8.88
N GLN A 450 -14.81 -23.70 7.60
CA GLN A 450 -15.73 -24.46 6.73
C GLN A 450 -15.87 -25.92 7.19
N ALA A 451 -14.77 -26.57 7.57
CA ALA A 451 -14.78 -27.94 8.08
C ALA A 451 -15.59 -28.09 9.38
N GLU A 452 -15.60 -27.06 10.23
CA GLU A 452 -16.40 -27.01 11.47
C GLU A 452 -17.84 -26.47 11.26
N GLY A 453 -18.24 -26.28 9.99
CA GLY A 453 -19.60 -25.86 9.63
C GLY A 453 -19.89 -24.39 9.88
N PHE A 454 -18.88 -23.53 9.78
CA PHE A 454 -19.07 -22.08 9.78
C PHE A 454 -19.31 -21.55 8.37
N ASN A 455 -20.23 -20.61 8.25
CA ASN A 455 -20.54 -19.93 7.00
C ASN A 455 -19.56 -18.77 6.76
N VAL A 456 -18.71 -18.88 5.74
CA VAL A 456 -17.75 -17.84 5.34
C VAL A 456 -18.32 -17.06 4.16
N VAL A 457 -18.46 -15.73 4.28
CA VAL A 457 -19.03 -14.89 3.21
C VAL A 457 -17.95 -14.08 2.49
N TYR A 458 -16.90 -13.63 3.20
CA TYR A 458 -15.91 -12.72 2.63
C TYR A 458 -14.55 -12.84 3.34
N CYS A 459 -13.49 -12.56 2.61
CA CYS A 459 -12.16 -12.35 3.20
C CYS A 459 -11.45 -11.18 2.54
N ASP A 460 -10.59 -10.47 3.30
CA ASP A 460 -9.78 -9.37 2.79
C ASP A 460 -8.41 -9.32 3.46
N THR A 461 -7.44 -9.94 2.83
CA THR A 461 -6.02 -9.92 3.23
C THR A 461 -5.77 -10.58 4.59
N ASP A 462 -6.18 -9.95 5.68
CA ASP A 462 -6.00 -10.31 7.08
C ASP A 462 -7.33 -10.50 7.83
N SER A 463 -8.45 -10.41 7.13
CA SER A 463 -9.77 -10.58 7.74
C SER A 463 -10.61 -11.70 7.12
N VAL A 464 -11.43 -12.32 7.97
CA VAL A 464 -12.46 -13.32 7.61
C VAL A 464 -13.80 -12.84 8.16
N HIS A 465 -14.82 -12.85 7.30
CA HIS A 465 -16.19 -12.50 7.68
C HIS A 465 -17.05 -13.75 7.66
N LEU A 466 -17.63 -14.04 8.82
CA LEU A 466 -18.51 -15.16 9.06
C LEU A 466 -19.95 -14.67 9.25
N TYR A 467 -20.95 -15.53 9.07
CA TYR A 467 -22.34 -15.17 9.30
C TYR A 467 -23.15 -16.34 9.87
N ASP A 468 -24.24 -16.03 10.57
CA ASP A 468 -25.14 -16.98 11.23
C ASP A 468 -24.42 -18.04 12.10
N LEU A 469 -23.50 -17.57 12.92
CA LEU A 469 -22.67 -18.42 13.79
C LEU A 469 -23.47 -19.08 14.92
N GLY A 470 -24.64 -18.55 15.28
CA GLY A 470 -25.31 -18.94 16.52
C GLY A 470 -24.43 -18.68 17.74
N ASN A 471 -24.28 -19.67 18.61
CA ASN A 471 -23.42 -19.61 19.79
C ASN A 471 -22.01 -20.21 19.57
N LYS A 472 -21.65 -20.56 18.32
CA LYS A 472 -20.37 -21.18 17.99
C LYS A 472 -19.26 -20.12 18.04
N LYS A 473 -18.10 -20.51 18.59
CA LYS A 473 -16.87 -19.72 18.55
C LYS A 473 -16.02 -20.15 17.35
N PRO A 474 -15.42 -19.20 16.58
CA PRO A 474 -14.58 -19.57 15.45
C PRO A 474 -13.33 -20.33 15.91
N PRO A 475 -12.81 -21.26 15.06
CA PRO A 475 -11.72 -22.18 15.44
C PRO A 475 -10.33 -21.55 15.35
N PHE A 476 -10.20 -20.26 15.59
CA PHE A 476 -8.91 -19.60 15.62
C PHE A 476 -8.66 -18.89 16.95
N LYS A 477 -7.38 -18.68 17.27
CA LYS A 477 -6.97 -18.10 18.54
C LYS A 477 -7.34 -16.62 18.60
N ILE A 478 -8.36 -16.32 19.42
CA ILE A 478 -8.79 -14.93 19.67
C ILE A 478 -7.86 -14.30 20.70
N GLY A 479 -7.45 -13.05 20.46
CA GLY A 479 -6.61 -12.28 21.37
C GLY A 479 -5.92 -11.10 20.69
N SER A 480 -5.14 -10.35 21.48
CA SER A 480 -4.46 -9.13 21.02
C SER A 480 -2.97 -9.33 20.68
N ALA A 481 -2.43 -10.53 20.85
CA ALA A 481 -1.04 -10.81 20.54
C ALA A 481 -0.79 -10.89 19.01
N LEU A 482 0.48 -10.83 18.62
CA LEU A 482 0.91 -10.90 17.23
C LEU A 482 0.36 -12.16 16.54
N GLY A 483 -0.32 -11.97 15.44
CA GLY A 483 -0.90 -13.05 14.64
C GLY A 483 -2.17 -13.70 15.22
N GLN A 484 -2.66 -13.25 16.37
CA GLN A 484 -3.98 -13.66 16.89
C GLN A 484 -5.10 -12.89 16.22
N TRP A 485 -6.31 -13.40 16.31
CA TRP A 485 -7.49 -12.82 15.70
C TRP A 485 -8.26 -11.96 16.70
N ASP A 486 -8.72 -10.80 16.24
CA ASP A 486 -9.55 -9.88 17.01
C ASP A 486 -10.88 -9.62 16.29
N LEU A 487 -11.94 -9.41 17.06
CA LEU A 487 -13.26 -9.11 16.52
C LEU A 487 -13.35 -7.64 16.10
N GLU A 488 -13.58 -7.40 14.81
CA GLU A 488 -13.76 -6.06 14.28
C GLU A 488 -15.20 -5.55 14.53
N ARG A 489 -15.35 -4.56 15.39
CA ARG A 489 -16.63 -3.90 15.65
C ARG A 489 -16.85 -2.69 14.73
N PRO A 490 -18.08 -2.38 14.34
CA PRO A 490 -18.39 -1.11 13.69
C PRO A 490 -17.97 0.07 14.59
N LYS A 491 -17.43 1.13 13.99
CA LYS A 491 -16.97 2.31 14.74
C LYS A 491 -18.10 2.90 15.59
N GLY A 492 -17.86 3.02 16.90
CA GLY A 492 -18.85 3.53 17.85
C GLY A 492 -19.90 2.51 18.30
N SER A 493 -19.76 1.23 17.92
CA SER A 493 -20.63 0.14 18.36
C SER A 493 -19.91 -0.76 19.35
N THR A 494 -20.64 -1.22 20.36
CA THR A 494 -20.22 -2.29 21.28
C THR A 494 -20.72 -3.67 20.84
N ALA A 495 -21.54 -3.72 19.79
CA ALA A 495 -22.12 -4.97 19.30
C ALA A 495 -21.07 -5.80 18.57
N ASP A 496 -20.98 -7.08 18.94
CA ASP A 496 -20.09 -8.06 18.33
C ASP A 496 -20.63 -8.54 16.97
N VAL A 497 -21.92 -8.44 16.76
CA VAL A 497 -22.64 -8.95 15.59
C VAL A 497 -23.19 -7.79 14.76
N VAL A 498 -22.98 -7.84 13.46
CA VAL A 498 -23.60 -6.96 12.47
C VAL A 498 -24.92 -7.59 12.05
N PRO A 499 -26.08 -6.99 12.33
CA PRO A 499 -27.39 -7.59 12.06
C PRO A 499 -27.61 -8.00 10.61
N SER A 500 -27.16 -7.18 9.66
CA SER A 500 -27.26 -7.45 8.24
C SER A 500 -26.05 -6.92 7.48
N ALA A 501 -25.55 -7.70 6.51
CA ALA A 501 -24.44 -7.32 5.65
C ALA A 501 -24.66 -7.77 4.21
N ILE A 502 -24.22 -6.96 3.24
CA ILE A 502 -24.21 -7.32 1.82
C ILE A 502 -22.81 -7.10 1.26
N TYR A 503 -22.24 -8.15 0.68
CA TYR A 503 -20.92 -8.13 0.02
C TYR A 503 -21.11 -8.19 -1.48
N TYR A 504 -20.80 -7.09 -2.19
CA TYR A 504 -21.05 -6.98 -3.63
C TYR A 504 -19.90 -7.51 -4.48
N GLU A 505 -18.69 -7.13 -4.11
CA GLU A 505 -17.45 -7.52 -4.76
C GLU A 505 -16.23 -7.26 -3.84
N ARG A 506 -15.04 -7.53 -4.33
CA ARG A 506 -13.78 -7.23 -3.61
C ARG A 506 -13.73 -5.76 -3.16
N LYS A 507 -13.60 -5.56 -1.86
CA LYS A 507 -13.55 -4.23 -1.21
C LYS A 507 -14.80 -3.38 -1.48
N ALA A 508 -15.95 -4.04 -1.66
CA ALA A 508 -17.25 -3.40 -1.81
C ALA A 508 -18.31 -4.12 -0.97
N TYR A 509 -18.67 -3.56 0.18
CA TYR A 509 -19.70 -4.10 1.05
C TYR A 509 -20.36 -3.02 1.92
N THR A 510 -21.55 -3.35 2.42
CA THR A 510 -22.34 -2.52 3.33
C THR A 510 -22.75 -3.34 4.55
N TRP A 511 -22.61 -2.76 5.75
CA TRP A 511 -23.15 -3.28 6.99
C TRP A 511 -24.31 -2.41 7.45
N LYS A 512 -25.38 -3.03 7.95
CA LYS A 512 -26.60 -2.36 8.42
C LYS A 512 -26.88 -2.75 9.88
N ASP A 513 -27.52 -1.84 10.62
CA ASP A 513 -28.09 -2.11 11.95
C ASP A 513 -29.46 -2.80 11.85
N ARG A 514 -30.09 -3.07 13.00
CA ARG A 514 -31.42 -3.72 13.07
C ARG A 514 -32.53 -2.93 12.40
N ASN A 515 -32.34 -1.62 12.24
CA ASN A 515 -33.32 -0.72 11.61
C ASN A 515 -33.04 -0.56 10.09
N GLY A 516 -32.11 -1.34 9.52
CA GLY A 516 -31.69 -1.23 8.13
C GLY A 516 -30.79 0.00 7.84
N ARG A 517 -30.39 0.77 8.86
CA ARG A 517 -29.51 1.92 8.71
C ARG A 517 -28.08 1.45 8.43
N ARG A 518 -27.42 2.08 7.48
CA ARG A 518 -26.03 1.75 7.12
C ARG A 518 -25.06 2.21 8.20
N ILE A 519 -24.30 1.28 8.78
CA ILE A 519 -23.30 1.54 9.83
C ILE A 519 -21.86 1.46 9.31
N LYS A 520 -21.64 0.77 8.20
CA LYS A 520 -20.34 0.73 7.52
C LYS A 520 -20.53 0.58 6.03
N ILE A 521 -19.84 1.41 5.26
CA ILE A 521 -19.74 1.29 3.80
C ILE A 521 -18.27 1.22 3.44
N LYS A 522 -17.87 0.16 2.74
CA LYS A 522 -16.54 0.04 2.14
C LYS A 522 -16.70 -0.12 0.63
N HIS A 523 -16.15 0.81 -0.11
CA HIS A 523 -16.12 0.69 -1.57
C HIS A 523 -14.85 1.35 -2.11
N LYS A 524 -14.00 0.53 -2.76
CA LYS A 524 -12.76 1.04 -3.34
C LYS A 524 -13.08 1.98 -4.49
N GLY A 525 -12.88 3.28 -4.26
CA GLY A 525 -12.94 4.26 -5.32
C GLY A 525 -14.23 5.04 -5.45
N VAL A 526 -15.18 4.85 -4.55
CA VAL A 526 -16.40 5.63 -4.47
C VAL A 526 -16.37 6.45 -3.18
N SER A 527 -16.88 7.69 -3.24
CA SER A 527 -17.06 8.53 -2.04
C SER A 527 -18.07 7.88 -1.10
N LYS A 528 -17.90 8.05 0.20
CA LYS A 528 -18.88 7.58 1.21
C LYS A 528 -20.21 8.33 1.13
N SER A 529 -20.22 9.50 0.49
CA SER A 529 -21.40 10.33 0.25
C SER A 529 -22.28 9.82 -0.90
N ASP A 530 -21.74 9.01 -1.81
CA ASP A 530 -22.51 8.44 -2.92
C ASP A 530 -23.34 7.26 -2.38
N GLY A 531 -24.51 7.56 -1.85
CA GLY A 531 -25.34 6.68 -1.02
C GLY A 531 -25.84 5.38 -1.66
N ASP A 532 -25.67 5.20 -2.98
CA ASP A 532 -26.12 3.99 -3.68
C ASP A 532 -24.96 3.26 -4.37
N LEU A 533 -24.48 2.21 -3.71
CA LEU A 533 -23.39 1.37 -4.25
C LEU A 533 -23.83 0.57 -5.49
N THR A 534 -25.13 0.38 -5.72
CA THR A 534 -25.64 -0.36 -6.88
C THR A 534 -25.58 0.50 -8.15
N LYS A 535 -25.70 1.83 -8.00
CA LYS A 535 -25.64 2.81 -9.09
C LYS A 535 -24.26 3.46 -9.27
N ALA A 536 -23.31 3.23 -8.34
CA ALA A 536 -22.00 3.79 -8.41
C ALA A 536 -21.22 3.23 -9.61
N GLN A 537 -21.42 3.82 -10.77
CA GLN A 537 -20.48 3.69 -11.87
C GLN A 537 -19.17 4.35 -11.42
N THR A 538 -18.19 3.55 -11.04
CA THR A 538 -16.83 4.04 -10.84
C THR A 538 -16.33 4.50 -12.20
N ASN A 539 -16.50 5.77 -12.48
CA ASN A 539 -15.90 6.37 -13.64
C ASN A 539 -14.39 6.48 -13.36
N ILE A 540 -13.64 5.43 -13.74
CA ILE A 540 -12.17 5.38 -13.62
C ILE A 540 -11.56 6.58 -14.36
N SER A 541 -12.27 7.11 -15.39
CA SER A 541 -11.88 8.31 -16.09
C SER A 541 -11.85 9.54 -15.18
N VAL A 542 -12.84 9.73 -14.33
CA VAL A 542 -12.88 10.87 -13.38
C VAL A 542 -11.70 10.81 -12.40
N ARG A 543 -11.31 9.62 -11.96
CA ARG A 543 -10.16 9.46 -11.05
C ARG A 543 -8.83 9.77 -11.74
N LYS A 544 -8.64 9.28 -12.96
CA LYS A 544 -7.42 9.55 -13.73
C LYS A 544 -7.37 11.02 -14.18
N TYR A 545 -8.50 11.61 -14.50
CA TYR A 545 -8.62 13.05 -14.77
C TYR A 545 -8.26 13.87 -13.53
N LYS A 546 -8.82 13.56 -12.36
CA LYS A 546 -8.44 14.20 -11.10
C LYS A 546 -6.95 14.01 -10.78
N THR A 547 -6.38 12.84 -11.07
CA THR A 547 -4.95 12.58 -10.92
C THR A 547 -4.11 13.37 -11.92
N ALA A 548 -4.54 13.47 -13.16
CA ALA A 548 -3.89 14.28 -14.19
C ALA A 548 -3.94 15.78 -13.83
N LYS A 549 -5.12 16.29 -13.43
CA LYS A 549 -5.27 17.66 -12.91
C LYS A 549 -4.38 17.94 -11.71
N ARG A 550 -4.27 16.99 -10.75
CA ARG A 550 -3.36 17.09 -9.60
C ARG A 550 -1.88 17.08 -9.96
N ARG A 551 -1.55 16.60 -11.16
CA ARG A 551 -0.18 16.61 -11.70
C ARG A 551 0.10 17.86 -12.56
N GLY A 552 -0.78 18.85 -12.51
CA GLY A 552 -0.61 20.09 -13.20
C GLY A 552 -1.10 20.10 -14.65
N LEU A 553 -2.13 19.31 -14.96
CA LEU A 553 -2.78 19.34 -16.26
C LEU A 553 -4.08 20.16 -16.19
N GLU A 554 -4.32 21.00 -17.20
CA GLU A 554 -5.41 21.98 -17.20
C GLU A 554 -6.81 21.37 -17.01
N ALA A 555 -7.70 22.15 -16.40
CA ALA A 555 -9.11 21.84 -16.32
C ALA A 555 -9.73 21.92 -17.73
N GLY A 556 -10.44 20.87 -18.15
CA GLY A 556 -11.09 20.83 -19.45
C GLY A 556 -10.44 19.90 -20.48
N VAL A 557 -9.23 19.38 -20.21
CA VAL A 557 -8.61 18.38 -21.08
C VAL A 557 -9.31 17.04 -20.93
N GLU A 558 -9.82 16.47 -22.02
CA GLU A 558 -10.47 15.17 -22.01
C GLU A 558 -9.43 14.05 -21.97
N VAL A 559 -9.44 13.26 -20.89
CA VAL A 559 -8.52 12.14 -20.70
C VAL A 559 -9.21 10.83 -21.02
N HIS A 560 -8.78 10.18 -22.10
CA HIS A 560 -9.29 8.87 -22.47
C HIS A 560 -8.75 7.79 -21.52
N THR A 561 -9.66 7.02 -20.97
CA THR A 561 -9.37 5.86 -20.12
C THR A 561 -10.25 4.71 -20.54
N VAL A 562 -9.74 3.49 -20.41
CA VAL A 562 -10.55 2.29 -20.63
C VAL A 562 -11.72 2.30 -19.65
N LYS A 563 -12.94 2.44 -20.12
CA LYS A 563 -14.16 2.30 -19.32
C LYS A 563 -14.22 0.84 -18.83
N LYS A 564 -14.07 0.63 -17.54
CA LYS A 564 -14.41 -0.65 -16.93
C LYS A 564 -15.87 -0.59 -16.53
N SER A 565 -16.75 -1.25 -17.29
CA SER A 565 -18.10 -1.52 -16.83
C SER A 565 -18.02 -2.42 -15.60
N LYS A 566 -18.81 -2.13 -14.56
CA LYS A 566 -19.06 -3.07 -13.48
C LYS A 566 -19.95 -4.17 -14.04
N LYS A 567 -19.36 -5.20 -14.64
CA LYS A 567 -20.03 -6.50 -14.70
C LYS A 567 -19.73 -7.19 -13.37
N TRP A 568 -20.76 -7.64 -12.70
CA TRP A 568 -20.67 -8.55 -11.57
C TRP A 568 -19.99 -9.82 -12.09
N PHE A 569 -18.75 -10.04 -11.68
CA PHE A 569 -18.06 -11.27 -12.03
C PHE A 569 -18.48 -12.32 -10.99
N ASN A 570 -19.32 -13.24 -11.43
CA ASN A 570 -19.40 -14.52 -10.78
C ASN A 570 -18.08 -15.24 -11.04
N GLU A 571 -17.30 -15.55 -10.03
CA GLU A 571 -16.00 -16.24 -10.17
C GLU A 571 -16.15 -17.59 -10.88
N ASN A 572 -17.33 -18.19 -10.85
CA ASN A 572 -17.71 -19.37 -11.63
C ASN A 572 -17.79 -19.13 -13.15
N GLU A 573 -17.98 -17.90 -13.64
CA GLU A 573 -17.98 -17.62 -15.08
C GLU A 573 -16.57 -17.55 -15.68
N VAL A 574 -15.56 -17.26 -14.87
CA VAL A 574 -14.17 -17.21 -15.34
C VAL A 574 -13.64 -18.62 -15.64
N SER A 575 -14.10 -19.62 -14.89
CA SER A 575 -13.77 -21.03 -15.16
C SER A 575 -14.42 -21.56 -16.44
N LYS A 576 -15.57 -21.03 -16.87
CA LYS A 576 -16.27 -21.42 -18.10
C LYS A 576 -15.70 -20.81 -19.39
N LYS A 577 -14.96 -19.71 -19.31
CA LYS A 577 -14.35 -19.06 -20.48
C LYS A 577 -12.96 -19.58 -20.85
N LYS A 578 -12.41 -20.53 -20.10
CA LYS A 578 -11.11 -21.16 -20.35
C LYS A 578 -11.19 -22.68 -20.55
N SER A 579 -12.40 -23.26 -20.68
CA SER A 579 -12.60 -24.64 -21.10
C SER A 579 -12.77 -24.74 -22.62
#